data_728160611d1e09c40a3a46153908a384
#
_entry.id   728160611d1e09c40a3a46153908a384
#
_cell.length_a   1.000
_cell.length_b   1.000
_cell.length_c   1.000
_cell.angle_alpha   90.00
_cell.angle_beta   90.00
_cell.angle_gamma   90.00
#
_symmetry.space_group_name_H-M   'P 1'
#
loop_
_entity.id
_entity.type
_entity.pdbx_description
1 polymer ?
#
loop_
_entity_poly.entity_id
_entity_poly.type
_entity_poly.pdbx_seq_one_letter_code
_entity_poly.pdbx_strand_id
1 'polypeptide(L)'
;MTNLFGGMGMAQETVTKTKNLTVVKNEGVAEIHLHINKSNSYDLAFYQELNAAIDDIRFDPNIKVVVLMSDMPKFFSAGADIHFLRAADPRFKTQFCLFCNETLDKIARSPQVYIACLEGHTVGGGLEMALACDLRFMGEEAGKIGLPEVTLGVLAGTGGTQRLARLVGYSRALDMNISGETVTPQEALEMGLVNRVFPQAETRERTLEYARKIVNSATYAVSNIKLSIMNGKEMPLNVAIRYEGELQNLLFRSEDAKEGLSAFLEKRQPNWKGI
;
A
#
# COMPACT_ATOMS: atom_id res chain seq x y z
N MET A 1 -19.12 -24.76 22.94
CA MET A 1 -18.74 -23.34 22.99
C MET A 1 -17.28 -23.29 23.36
N THR A 2 -16.42 -23.28 22.36
CA THR A 2 -14.96 -23.34 22.51
C THR A 2 -14.42 -21.92 22.64
N ASN A 3 -13.60 -21.70 23.66
CA ASN A 3 -12.98 -20.44 24.05
C ASN A 3 -12.25 -19.77 22.86
N LEU A 4 -12.73 -18.63 22.37
CA LEU A 4 -12.18 -17.86 21.26
C LEU A 4 -11.26 -16.69 21.69
N PHE A 5 -10.84 -16.67 22.97
CA PHE A 5 -9.90 -15.65 23.49
C PHE A 5 -8.72 -16.36 24.17
N GLY A 6 -7.83 -16.92 23.36
CA GLY A 6 -6.52 -17.41 23.80
C GLY A 6 -5.53 -16.25 23.86
N GLY A 7 -4.74 -16.22 24.95
CA GLY A 7 -3.83 -15.14 25.31
C GLY A 7 -2.78 -14.78 24.25
N MET A 8 -2.23 -13.57 24.39
CA MET A 8 -1.08 -13.03 23.65
C MET A 8 0.17 -13.94 23.83
N GLY A 9 0.22 -15.00 23.03
CA GLY A 9 1.48 -15.66 22.72
C GLY A 9 2.18 -14.80 21.66
N MET A 10 3.51 -14.66 21.75
CA MET A 10 4.31 -14.02 20.70
C MET A 10 3.89 -14.63 19.37
N ALA A 11 3.43 -13.78 18.43
CA ALA A 11 2.96 -14.23 17.12
C ALA A 11 4.12 -14.95 16.44
N GLN A 12 3.94 -16.24 16.18
CA GLN A 12 4.95 -17.04 15.50
C GLN A 12 5.03 -16.55 14.06
N GLU A 13 6.24 -16.29 13.56
CA GLU A 13 6.45 -15.94 12.15
C GLU A 13 5.80 -16.99 11.25
N THR A 14 4.99 -16.53 10.30
CA THR A 14 4.38 -17.39 9.30
C THR A 14 4.81 -16.97 7.91
N VAL A 15 5.19 -17.94 7.09
CA VAL A 15 5.65 -17.69 5.71
C VAL A 15 4.77 -18.48 4.74
N THR A 16 4.13 -17.76 3.82
CA THR A 16 3.37 -18.34 2.71
C THR A 16 4.06 -17.97 1.40
N LYS A 17 4.49 -18.97 0.64
CA LYS A 17 5.18 -18.78 -0.64
C LYS A 17 4.34 -19.33 -1.78
N THR A 18 4.18 -18.50 -2.81
CA THR A 18 3.59 -18.88 -4.09
C THR A 18 4.63 -18.80 -5.20
N LYS A 19 4.20 -18.92 -6.46
CA LYS A 19 5.11 -18.80 -7.61
C LYS A 19 5.67 -17.38 -7.76
N ASN A 20 4.85 -16.35 -7.50
CA ASN A 20 5.15 -14.96 -7.87
C ASN A 20 5.37 -14.04 -6.66
N LEU A 21 4.99 -14.50 -5.45
CA LEU A 21 5.16 -13.72 -4.24
C LEU A 21 5.37 -14.58 -2.99
N THR A 22 5.98 -13.97 -1.98
CA THR A 22 6.09 -14.56 -0.63
C THR A 22 5.45 -13.58 0.36
N VAL A 23 4.63 -14.10 1.26
CA VAL A 23 4.07 -13.31 2.38
C VAL A 23 4.73 -13.78 3.67
N VAL A 24 5.35 -12.86 4.39
CA VAL A 24 5.91 -13.09 5.73
C VAL A 24 5.09 -12.28 6.72
N LYS A 25 4.49 -12.94 7.71
CA LYS A 25 3.75 -12.28 8.80
C LYS A 25 4.54 -12.41 10.09
N ASN A 26 4.91 -11.29 10.67
CA ASN A 26 5.65 -11.24 11.92
C ASN A 26 5.28 -9.97 12.72
N GLU A 27 5.04 -10.13 14.02
CA GLU A 27 4.85 -9.03 14.98
C GLU A 27 3.92 -7.91 14.49
N GLY A 28 2.79 -8.26 13.87
CA GLY A 28 1.79 -7.30 13.42
C GLY A 28 2.07 -6.66 12.05
N VAL A 29 3.19 -6.99 11.42
CA VAL A 29 3.55 -6.59 10.05
C VAL A 29 3.39 -7.78 9.12
N ALA A 30 2.80 -7.57 7.94
CA ALA A 30 2.88 -8.51 6.82
C ALA A 30 3.77 -7.90 5.73
N GLU A 31 4.77 -8.65 5.30
CA GLU A 31 5.63 -8.29 4.17
C GLU A 31 5.18 -9.08 2.95
N ILE A 32 4.88 -8.41 1.85
CA ILE A 32 4.58 -9.04 0.55
C ILE A 32 5.78 -8.80 -0.36
N HIS A 33 6.53 -9.86 -0.62
CA HIS A 33 7.73 -9.84 -1.45
C HIS A 33 7.40 -10.28 -2.87
N LEU A 34 7.62 -9.41 -3.85
CA LEU A 34 7.41 -9.70 -5.27
C LEU A 34 8.65 -10.35 -5.87
N HIS A 35 8.47 -11.50 -6.57
CA HIS A 35 9.57 -12.23 -7.24
C HIS A 35 9.11 -12.93 -8.54
N ILE A 36 8.33 -12.23 -9.37
CA ILE A 36 7.67 -12.76 -10.57
C ILE A 36 8.72 -13.17 -11.64
N ASN A 37 9.56 -12.22 -12.01
CA ASN A 37 10.66 -12.34 -12.98
C ASN A 37 11.64 -11.19 -12.78
N LYS A 38 12.67 -11.06 -13.63
CA LYS A 38 13.73 -10.05 -13.47
C LYS A 38 13.25 -8.61 -13.39
N SER A 39 12.08 -8.30 -13.96
CA SER A 39 11.47 -6.96 -13.96
C SER A 39 10.20 -6.87 -13.12
N ASN A 40 9.81 -7.95 -12.45
CA ASN A 40 8.51 -8.06 -11.80
C ASN A 40 7.36 -7.61 -12.71
N SER A 41 7.44 -8.00 -14.00
CA SER A 41 6.33 -7.81 -14.93
C SER A 41 5.28 -8.88 -14.67
N TYR A 42 4.05 -8.47 -14.53
CA TYR A 42 2.97 -9.30 -14.03
C TYR A 42 1.93 -9.70 -15.10
N ASP A 43 1.24 -10.79 -14.83
CA ASP A 43 0.12 -11.34 -15.58
C ASP A 43 -1.10 -11.57 -14.66
N LEU A 44 -2.11 -12.28 -15.17
CA LEU A 44 -3.30 -12.64 -14.39
C LEU A 44 -2.96 -13.52 -13.18
N ALA A 45 -2.03 -14.48 -13.33
CA ALA A 45 -1.68 -15.40 -12.25
C ALA A 45 -1.11 -14.66 -11.04
N PHE A 46 -0.23 -13.69 -11.27
CA PHE A 46 0.27 -12.83 -10.19
C PHE A 46 -0.86 -12.08 -9.48
N TYR A 47 -1.79 -11.47 -10.22
CA TYR A 47 -2.88 -10.72 -9.58
C TYR A 47 -3.85 -11.63 -8.80
N GLN A 48 -4.04 -12.88 -9.24
CA GLN A 48 -4.79 -13.87 -8.47
C GLN A 48 -4.09 -14.20 -7.14
N GLU A 49 -2.79 -14.38 -7.16
CA GLU A 49 -1.98 -14.62 -5.95
C GLU A 49 -1.98 -13.40 -5.03
N LEU A 50 -1.79 -12.18 -5.56
CA LEU A 50 -1.82 -10.94 -4.81
C LEU A 50 -3.20 -10.72 -4.17
N ASN A 51 -4.27 -10.95 -4.92
CA ASN A 51 -5.65 -10.82 -4.43
C ASN A 51 -5.91 -11.79 -3.25
N ALA A 52 -5.46 -13.04 -3.37
CA ALA A 52 -5.59 -14.04 -2.31
C ALA A 52 -4.78 -13.65 -1.07
N ALA A 53 -3.55 -13.14 -1.25
CA ALA A 53 -2.71 -12.67 -0.16
C ALA A 53 -3.33 -11.48 0.59
N ILE A 54 -3.90 -10.53 -0.14
CA ILE A 54 -4.60 -9.37 0.45
C ILE A 54 -5.82 -9.83 1.27
N ASP A 55 -6.61 -10.77 0.74
CA ASP A 55 -7.78 -11.30 1.46
C ASP A 55 -7.38 -12.07 2.72
N ASP A 56 -6.31 -12.87 2.68
CA ASP A 56 -5.77 -13.57 3.85
C ASP A 56 -5.25 -12.60 4.93
N ILE A 57 -4.53 -11.55 4.52
CA ILE A 57 -4.03 -10.52 5.44
C ILE A 57 -5.17 -9.73 6.07
N ARG A 58 -6.18 -9.36 5.29
CA ARG A 58 -7.28 -8.50 5.74
C ARG A 58 -8.16 -9.17 6.80
N PHE A 59 -8.25 -10.50 6.79
CA PHE A 59 -8.97 -11.28 7.81
C PHE A 59 -8.11 -11.70 9.00
N ASP A 60 -6.81 -11.40 8.98
CA ASP A 60 -5.92 -11.64 10.11
C ASP A 60 -5.96 -10.47 11.10
N PRO A 61 -6.58 -10.63 12.30
CA PRO A 61 -6.74 -9.56 13.26
C PRO A 61 -5.40 -9.09 13.87
N ASN A 62 -4.35 -9.90 13.72
CA ASN A 62 -3.03 -9.56 14.27
C ASN A 62 -2.26 -8.61 13.36
N ILE A 63 -2.51 -8.61 12.05
CA ILE A 63 -1.79 -7.76 11.10
C ILE A 63 -2.39 -6.34 11.08
N LYS A 64 -1.54 -5.35 11.28
CA LYS A 64 -1.89 -3.92 11.33
C LYS A 64 -1.28 -3.12 10.19
N VAL A 65 -0.10 -3.53 9.72
CA VAL A 65 0.63 -2.87 8.64
C VAL A 65 1.06 -3.91 7.62
N VAL A 66 1.00 -3.53 6.35
CA VAL A 66 1.49 -4.34 5.22
C VAL A 66 2.58 -3.56 4.50
N VAL A 67 3.70 -4.19 4.25
CA VAL A 67 4.78 -3.64 3.44
C VAL A 67 4.86 -4.42 2.13
N LEU A 68 4.63 -3.74 1.02
CA LEU A 68 4.77 -4.31 -0.32
C LEU A 68 6.17 -3.97 -0.85
N MET A 69 6.97 -4.97 -1.18
CA MET A 69 8.36 -4.82 -1.58
C MET A 69 8.75 -5.82 -2.68
N SER A 70 9.92 -5.67 -3.22
CA SER A 70 10.46 -6.54 -4.27
C SER A 70 11.74 -7.23 -3.83
N ASP A 71 11.88 -8.50 -4.21
CA ASP A 71 13.16 -9.22 -4.07
C ASP A 71 14.04 -9.10 -5.33
N MET A 72 13.56 -8.36 -6.36
CA MET A 72 14.32 -8.12 -7.57
C MET A 72 15.17 -6.86 -7.44
N PRO A 73 16.49 -6.93 -7.74
CA PRO A 73 17.42 -5.85 -7.39
C PRO A 73 17.23 -4.56 -8.20
N LYS A 74 16.59 -4.64 -9.39
CA LYS A 74 16.46 -3.48 -10.29
C LYS A 74 15.05 -2.92 -10.37
N PHE A 75 14.05 -3.71 -10.03
CA PHE A 75 12.66 -3.34 -10.24
C PHE A 75 11.82 -3.64 -9.00
N PHE A 76 11.08 -2.63 -8.57
CA PHE A 76 9.88 -2.90 -7.78
C PHE A 76 8.86 -3.62 -8.69
N SER A 77 8.47 -3.00 -9.80
CA SER A 77 7.74 -3.64 -10.90
C SER A 77 7.76 -2.76 -12.15
N ALA A 78 7.89 -3.41 -13.33
CA ALA A 78 7.78 -2.78 -14.64
C ALA A 78 6.33 -2.79 -15.19
N GLY A 79 5.33 -3.17 -14.38
CA GLY A 79 3.94 -3.23 -14.79
C GLY A 79 3.54 -4.54 -15.46
N ALA A 80 2.51 -4.50 -16.30
CA ALA A 80 2.00 -5.68 -16.98
C ALA A 80 2.99 -6.24 -18.00
N ASP A 81 3.05 -7.57 -18.11
CA ASP A 81 3.87 -8.24 -19.12
C ASP A 81 3.34 -7.92 -20.54
N ILE A 82 4.20 -7.32 -21.35
CA ILE A 82 3.84 -6.86 -22.71
C ILE A 82 3.53 -8.04 -23.64
N HIS A 83 4.21 -9.18 -23.48
CA HIS A 83 3.91 -10.37 -24.29
C HIS A 83 2.54 -10.94 -23.95
N PHE A 84 2.21 -11.01 -22.65
CA PHE A 84 0.89 -11.38 -22.17
C PHE A 84 -0.18 -10.44 -22.72
N LEU A 85 -0.01 -9.13 -22.58
CA LEU A 85 -0.95 -8.13 -23.10
C LEU A 85 -1.12 -8.23 -24.64
N ARG A 86 -0.03 -8.40 -25.39
CA ARG A 86 -0.09 -8.52 -26.85
C ARG A 86 -0.88 -9.75 -27.31
N ALA A 87 -0.73 -10.86 -26.61
CA ALA A 87 -1.40 -12.12 -26.94
C ALA A 87 -2.89 -12.14 -26.59
N ALA A 88 -3.32 -11.34 -25.61
CA ALA A 88 -4.69 -11.30 -25.11
C ALA A 88 -5.63 -10.54 -26.06
N ASP A 89 -6.88 -11.00 -26.18
CA ASP A 89 -7.93 -10.29 -26.89
C ASP A 89 -8.43 -9.06 -26.10
N PRO A 90 -9.10 -8.09 -26.75
CA PRO A 90 -9.55 -6.86 -26.10
C PRO A 90 -10.53 -7.09 -24.95
N ARG A 91 -11.42 -8.08 -25.05
CA ARG A 91 -12.41 -8.40 -23.98
C ARG A 91 -11.68 -8.92 -22.75
N PHE A 92 -10.73 -9.83 -22.93
CA PHE A 92 -9.92 -10.34 -21.84
C PHE A 92 -9.12 -9.22 -21.15
N LYS A 93 -8.49 -8.31 -21.94
CA LYS A 93 -7.77 -7.16 -21.37
C LYS A 93 -8.66 -6.29 -20.49
N THR A 94 -9.89 -6.03 -20.92
CA THR A 94 -10.87 -5.28 -20.14
C THR A 94 -11.18 -5.97 -18.80
N GLN A 95 -11.42 -7.28 -18.81
CA GLN A 95 -11.70 -8.05 -17.59
C GLN A 95 -10.47 -8.12 -16.68
N PHE A 96 -9.29 -8.25 -17.26
CA PHE A 96 -8.03 -8.23 -16.51
C PHE A 96 -7.81 -6.88 -15.81
N CYS A 97 -7.97 -5.75 -16.51
CA CYS A 97 -7.84 -4.41 -15.91
C CYS A 97 -8.87 -4.20 -14.80
N LEU A 98 -10.12 -4.68 -14.99
CA LEU A 98 -11.15 -4.62 -13.96
C LEU A 98 -10.72 -5.39 -12.71
N PHE A 99 -10.30 -6.64 -12.87
CA PHE A 99 -9.82 -7.46 -11.76
C PHE A 99 -8.60 -6.85 -11.03
N CYS A 100 -7.66 -6.25 -11.78
CA CYS A 100 -6.55 -5.50 -11.19
C CYS A 100 -7.06 -4.32 -10.35
N ASN A 101 -7.99 -3.52 -10.88
CA ASN A 101 -8.58 -2.40 -10.16
C ASN A 101 -9.29 -2.85 -8.87
N GLU A 102 -10.09 -3.92 -8.91
CA GLU A 102 -10.76 -4.49 -7.74
C GLU A 102 -9.75 -4.94 -6.68
N THR A 103 -8.65 -5.58 -7.10
CA THR A 103 -7.57 -6.02 -6.20
C THR A 103 -6.88 -4.82 -5.56
N LEU A 104 -6.54 -3.79 -6.33
CA LEU A 104 -5.89 -2.56 -5.81
C LEU A 104 -6.84 -1.73 -4.94
N ASP A 105 -8.14 -1.76 -5.20
CA ASP A 105 -9.13 -1.10 -4.36
C ASP A 105 -9.25 -1.77 -2.98
N LYS A 106 -9.06 -3.08 -2.88
CA LYS A 106 -8.96 -3.78 -1.59
C LYS A 106 -7.80 -3.25 -0.75
N ILE A 107 -6.62 -2.99 -1.34
CA ILE A 107 -5.47 -2.37 -0.66
C ILE A 107 -5.87 -1.00 -0.10
N ALA A 108 -6.43 -0.14 -0.96
CA ALA A 108 -6.79 1.22 -0.59
C ALA A 108 -7.84 1.27 0.53
N ARG A 109 -8.83 0.36 0.50
CA ARG A 109 -9.96 0.32 1.47
C ARG A 109 -9.72 -0.56 2.69
N SER A 110 -8.60 -1.27 2.75
CA SER A 110 -8.24 -2.10 3.90
C SER A 110 -8.05 -1.25 5.17
N PRO A 111 -8.44 -1.74 6.35
CA PRO A 111 -8.14 -1.07 7.61
C PRO A 111 -6.65 -1.09 7.96
N GLN A 112 -5.88 -2.04 7.42
CA GLN A 112 -4.43 -2.08 7.56
C GLN A 112 -3.78 -0.93 6.78
N VAL A 113 -2.67 -0.40 7.29
CA VAL A 113 -1.84 0.57 6.56
C VAL A 113 -0.94 -0.17 5.58
N TYR A 114 -0.98 0.19 4.31
CA TYR A 114 -0.12 -0.36 3.27
C TYR A 114 1.01 0.62 2.92
N ILE A 115 2.24 0.14 2.93
CA ILE A 115 3.45 0.91 2.59
C ILE A 115 4.13 0.23 1.41
N ALA A 116 4.34 0.96 0.31
CA ALA A 116 5.18 0.48 -0.79
C ALA A 116 6.65 0.85 -0.50
N CYS A 117 7.51 -0.16 -0.42
CA CYS A 117 8.96 -0.04 -0.29
C CYS A 117 9.59 -0.16 -1.68
N LEU A 118 10.02 0.96 -2.24
CA LEU A 118 10.45 1.10 -3.63
C LEU A 118 11.98 1.12 -3.71
N GLU A 119 12.59 -0.05 -3.83
CA GLU A 119 14.06 -0.22 -3.93
C GLU A 119 14.56 -0.32 -5.38
N GLY A 120 13.64 -0.25 -6.36
CA GLY A 120 13.95 -0.36 -7.79
C GLY A 120 12.95 0.40 -8.67
N HIS A 121 13.18 0.38 -9.98
CA HIS A 121 12.29 1.01 -10.95
C HIS A 121 10.82 0.65 -10.71
N THR A 122 9.98 1.67 -10.68
CA THR A 122 8.55 1.56 -10.36
C THR A 122 7.77 2.24 -11.48
N VAL A 123 7.44 1.50 -12.54
CA VAL A 123 6.86 2.10 -13.75
C VAL A 123 5.58 1.41 -14.20
N GLY A 124 4.72 2.16 -14.85
CA GLY A 124 3.45 1.66 -15.37
C GLY A 124 2.58 1.08 -14.27
N GLY A 125 2.01 -0.09 -14.50
CA GLY A 125 1.21 -0.80 -13.50
C GLY A 125 1.94 -1.08 -12.18
N GLY A 126 3.28 -1.05 -12.15
CA GLY A 126 4.06 -1.09 -10.92
C GLY A 126 3.85 0.17 -10.07
N LEU A 127 3.79 1.35 -10.71
CA LEU A 127 3.42 2.57 -10.02
C LEU A 127 1.93 2.57 -9.63
N GLU A 128 1.04 2.02 -10.44
CA GLU A 128 -0.38 1.90 -10.11
C GLU A 128 -0.60 1.09 -8.82
N MET A 129 0.16 0.00 -8.64
CA MET A 129 0.20 -0.81 -7.43
C MET A 129 0.71 -0.01 -6.23
N ALA A 130 1.80 0.73 -6.39
CA ALA A 130 2.34 1.61 -5.35
C ALA A 130 1.40 2.76 -4.99
N LEU A 131 0.66 3.31 -5.96
CA LEU A 131 -0.35 4.36 -5.74
C LEU A 131 -1.60 3.86 -4.99
N ALA A 132 -1.87 2.56 -5.00
CA ALA A 132 -2.93 1.97 -4.20
C ALA A 132 -2.54 1.83 -2.71
N CYS A 133 -1.25 1.80 -2.39
CA CYS A 133 -0.75 1.84 -1.02
C CYS A 133 -0.94 3.23 -0.40
N ASP A 134 -1.03 3.29 0.92
CA ASP A 134 -1.19 4.56 1.67
C ASP A 134 0.07 5.41 1.60
N LEU A 135 1.22 4.78 1.79
CA LEU A 135 2.53 5.43 1.80
C LEU A 135 3.48 4.77 0.79
N ARG A 136 4.43 5.56 0.29
CA ARG A 136 5.50 5.14 -0.65
C ARG A 136 6.83 5.67 -0.14
N PHE A 137 7.74 4.76 0.19
CA PHE A 137 9.10 5.07 0.61
C PHE A 137 10.05 4.55 -0.46
N MET A 138 11.02 5.33 -0.87
CA MET A 138 11.86 5.06 -2.03
C MET A 138 13.34 5.17 -1.68
N GLY A 139 14.16 4.32 -2.27
CA GLY A 139 15.61 4.43 -2.20
C GLY A 139 16.13 5.54 -3.11
N GLU A 140 17.17 6.23 -2.70
CA GLU A 140 17.77 7.33 -3.50
C GLU A 140 18.34 6.86 -4.83
N GLU A 141 18.74 5.57 -4.93
CA GLU A 141 19.22 4.93 -6.17
C GLU A 141 18.19 3.95 -6.78
N ALA A 142 16.95 3.96 -6.34
CA ALA A 142 15.90 3.04 -6.82
C ALA A 142 15.54 3.23 -8.30
N GLY A 143 16.14 4.20 -8.96
CA GLY A 143 15.98 4.44 -10.40
C GLY A 143 14.77 5.32 -10.71
N LYS A 144 13.93 4.91 -11.65
CA LYS A 144 12.87 5.77 -12.21
C LYS A 144 11.49 5.35 -11.75
N ILE A 145 10.60 6.35 -11.59
CA ILE A 145 9.19 6.17 -11.24
C ILE A 145 8.31 6.98 -12.18
N GLY A 146 7.22 6.39 -12.72
CA GLY A 146 6.32 7.08 -13.65
C GLY A 146 5.33 6.16 -14.37
N LEU A 147 4.55 6.75 -15.28
CA LEU A 147 3.49 6.09 -16.07
C LEU A 147 3.77 6.26 -17.58
N PRO A 148 4.64 5.41 -18.19
CA PRO A 148 5.06 5.56 -19.58
C PRO A 148 4.10 4.91 -20.60
N GLU A 149 2.87 4.57 -20.24
CA GLU A 149 1.90 3.81 -21.05
C GLU A 149 1.58 4.48 -22.38
N VAL A 150 1.66 5.81 -22.47
CA VAL A 150 1.45 6.57 -23.71
C VAL A 150 2.41 6.13 -24.83
N THR A 151 3.62 5.69 -24.49
CA THR A 151 4.59 5.17 -25.45
C THR A 151 4.16 3.86 -26.14
N LEU A 152 3.16 3.20 -25.55
CA LEU A 152 2.53 1.99 -26.08
C LEU A 152 1.16 2.28 -26.71
N GLY A 153 0.75 3.55 -26.79
CA GLY A 153 -0.55 3.97 -27.33
C GLY A 153 -1.74 3.62 -26.42
N VAL A 154 -1.49 3.46 -25.11
CA VAL A 154 -2.52 3.19 -24.09
C VAL A 154 -2.36 4.14 -22.90
N LEU A 155 -3.30 4.08 -21.96
CA LEU A 155 -3.21 4.80 -20.69
C LEU A 155 -2.94 3.83 -19.52
N ALA A 156 -2.53 4.36 -18.38
CA ALA A 156 -2.43 3.63 -17.13
C ALA A 156 -3.84 3.23 -16.65
N GLY A 157 -4.23 1.98 -16.94
CA GLY A 157 -5.61 1.50 -16.90
C GLY A 157 -6.06 0.89 -15.57
N THR A 158 -5.14 0.77 -14.58
CA THR A 158 -5.48 0.20 -13.28
C THR A 158 -5.44 1.25 -12.15
N GLY A 159 -5.86 2.47 -12.49
CA GLY A 159 -6.06 3.59 -11.57
C GLY A 159 -4.96 4.63 -11.58
N GLY A 160 -3.92 4.49 -12.42
CA GLY A 160 -2.78 5.38 -12.47
C GLY A 160 -3.16 6.82 -12.76
N THR A 161 -3.93 7.07 -13.81
CA THR A 161 -4.38 8.42 -14.16
C THR A 161 -5.17 9.08 -13.02
N GLN A 162 -6.00 8.32 -12.32
CA GLN A 162 -6.90 8.83 -11.29
C GLN A 162 -6.21 9.03 -9.94
N ARG A 163 -5.44 8.03 -9.49
CA ARG A 163 -4.72 8.10 -8.22
C ARG A 163 -3.59 9.12 -8.27
N LEU A 164 -2.84 9.16 -9.39
CA LEU A 164 -1.75 10.12 -9.55
C LEU A 164 -2.28 11.56 -9.53
N ALA A 165 -3.34 11.88 -10.30
CA ALA A 165 -3.91 13.23 -10.34
C ALA A 165 -4.43 13.72 -8.97
N ARG A 166 -4.98 12.81 -8.16
CA ARG A 166 -5.41 13.12 -6.79
C ARG A 166 -4.26 13.31 -5.81
N LEU A 167 -3.10 12.73 -6.11
CA LEU A 167 -1.93 12.80 -5.25
C LEU A 167 -1.06 14.02 -5.54
N VAL A 168 -0.65 14.21 -6.81
CA VAL A 168 0.33 15.25 -7.20
C VAL A 168 -0.31 16.47 -7.86
N GLY A 169 -1.63 16.44 -8.04
CA GLY A 169 -2.40 17.49 -8.72
C GLY A 169 -2.48 17.28 -10.24
N TYR A 170 -3.47 17.95 -10.85
CA TYR A 170 -3.86 17.76 -12.25
C TYR A 170 -2.70 17.96 -13.23
N SER A 171 -2.02 19.11 -13.16
CA SER A 171 -1.00 19.47 -14.17
C SER A 171 0.19 18.53 -14.18
N ARG A 172 0.72 18.17 -13.01
CA ARG A 172 1.85 17.21 -12.90
C ARG A 172 1.45 15.82 -13.39
N ALA A 173 0.27 15.36 -12.98
CA ALA A 173 -0.23 14.05 -13.42
C ALA A 173 -0.49 14.00 -14.91
N LEU A 174 -1.06 15.07 -15.51
CA LEU A 174 -1.28 15.17 -16.94
C LEU A 174 0.05 15.12 -17.69
N ASP A 175 1.01 15.94 -17.30
CA ASP A 175 2.33 16.00 -17.93
C ASP A 175 3.03 14.63 -17.92
N MET A 176 3.12 13.97 -16.76
CA MET A 176 3.71 12.63 -16.65
C MET A 176 3.00 11.58 -17.53
N ASN A 177 1.66 11.64 -17.62
CA ASN A 177 0.91 10.65 -18.40
C ASN A 177 1.00 10.88 -19.92
N ILE A 178 1.03 12.14 -20.39
CA ILE A 178 1.05 12.43 -21.85
C ILE A 178 2.46 12.46 -22.43
N SER A 179 3.47 12.81 -21.62
CA SER A 179 4.88 12.71 -22.04
C SER A 179 5.41 11.28 -21.94
N GLY A 180 4.89 10.49 -20.99
CA GLY A 180 5.45 9.19 -20.61
C GLY A 180 6.80 9.31 -19.91
N GLU A 181 7.19 10.50 -19.49
CA GLU A 181 8.44 10.73 -18.78
C GLU A 181 8.37 10.16 -17.36
N THR A 182 9.51 9.69 -16.91
CA THR A 182 9.70 9.16 -15.58
C THR A 182 10.62 10.06 -14.78
N VAL A 183 10.37 10.17 -13.48
CA VAL A 183 11.13 11.06 -12.59
C VAL A 183 12.10 10.28 -11.70
N THR A 184 13.07 10.98 -11.14
CA THR A 184 14.00 10.46 -10.14
C THR A 184 13.34 10.37 -8.76
N PRO A 185 13.94 9.64 -7.77
CA PRO A 185 13.43 9.61 -6.40
C PRO A 185 13.29 10.99 -5.76
N GLN A 186 14.26 11.88 -6.01
CA GLN A 186 14.23 13.23 -5.45
C GLN A 186 13.11 14.09 -6.04
N GLU A 187 12.92 14.07 -7.37
CA GLU A 187 11.80 14.75 -8.02
C GLU A 187 10.45 14.20 -7.55
N ALA A 188 10.36 12.87 -7.34
CA ALA A 188 9.17 12.22 -6.80
C ALA A 188 8.84 12.69 -5.37
N LEU A 189 9.87 12.92 -4.54
CA LEU A 189 9.71 13.49 -3.21
C LEU A 189 9.22 14.95 -3.27
N GLU A 190 9.84 15.76 -4.11
CA GLU A 190 9.52 17.19 -4.25
C GLU A 190 8.08 17.42 -4.78
N MET A 191 7.59 16.53 -5.64
CA MET A 191 6.21 16.62 -6.12
C MET A 191 5.17 15.94 -5.21
N GLY A 192 5.60 15.26 -4.14
CA GLY A 192 4.73 14.53 -3.23
C GLY A 192 4.26 13.16 -3.74
N LEU A 193 4.90 12.63 -4.80
CA LEU A 193 4.61 11.30 -5.31
C LEU A 193 5.07 10.21 -4.34
N VAL A 194 6.20 10.42 -3.68
CA VAL A 194 6.66 9.57 -2.58
C VAL A 194 6.74 10.37 -1.27
N ASN A 195 6.55 9.70 -0.14
CA ASN A 195 6.51 10.33 1.17
C ASN A 195 7.90 10.50 1.78
N ARG A 196 8.85 9.64 1.42
CA ARG A 196 10.22 9.62 1.94
C ARG A 196 11.18 9.05 0.90
N VAL A 197 12.39 9.56 0.92
CA VAL A 197 13.56 8.99 0.24
C VAL A 197 14.60 8.65 1.30
N PHE A 198 15.20 7.48 1.20
CA PHE A 198 16.22 6.99 2.13
C PHE A 198 17.48 6.58 1.36
N PRO A 199 18.65 6.52 2.02
CA PRO A 199 19.82 5.85 1.45
C PRO A 199 19.44 4.46 0.96
N GLN A 200 19.88 4.08 -0.24
CA GLN A 200 19.44 2.86 -0.91
C GLN A 200 19.55 1.61 -0.01
N ALA A 201 20.71 1.45 0.66
CA ALA A 201 20.97 0.31 1.52
C ALA A 201 20.10 0.26 2.79
N GLU A 202 19.51 1.38 3.20
CA GLU A 202 18.70 1.49 4.43
C GLU A 202 17.18 1.46 4.14
N THR A 203 16.77 1.53 2.87
CA THR A 203 15.37 1.77 2.49
C THR A 203 14.43 0.73 3.09
N ARG A 204 14.76 -0.54 2.96
CA ARG A 204 13.95 -1.66 3.49
C ARG A 204 13.86 -1.60 5.02
N GLU A 205 14.99 -1.51 5.70
CA GLU A 205 15.01 -1.49 7.17
C GLU A 205 14.25 -0.29 7.72
N ARG A 206 14.48 0.91 7.19
CA ARG A 206 13.74 2.11 7.60
C ARG A 206 12.23 2.04 7.33
N THR A 207 11.84 1.35 6.26
CA THR A 207 10.43 1.10 5.98
C THR A 207 9.82 0.16 7.02
N LEU A 208 10.51 -0.91 7.36
CA LEU A 208 10.07 -1.87 8.39
C LEU A 208 10.08 -1.26 9.80
N GLU A 209 11.07 -0.46 10.14
CA GLU A 209 11.08 0.32 11.40
C GLU A 209 9.84 1.22 11.50
N TYR A 210 9.48 1.91 10.42
CA TYR A 210 8.29 2.73 10.39
C TYR A 210 7.00 1.90 10.53
N ALA A 211 6.94 0.74 9.88
CA ALA A 211 5.83 -0.19 10.00
C ALA A 211 5.67 -0.67 11.45
N ARG A 212 6.75 -1.12 12.10
CA ARG A 212 6.75 -1.53 13.52
C ARG A 212 6.34 -0.38 14.45
N LYS A 213 6.74 0.86 14.16
CA LYS A 213 6.29 2.03 14.91
C LYS A 213 4.77 2.20 14.87
N ILE A 214 4.14 1.98 13.72
CA ILE A 214 2.67 2.02 13.60
C ILE A 214 2.03 0.87 14.38
N VAL A 215 2.55 -0.35 14.26
CA VAL A 215 2.03 -1.52 15.00
C VAL A 215 2.05 -1.27 16.51
N ASN A 216 3.11 -0.61 17.01
CA ASN A 216 3.28 -0.27 18.42
C ASN A 216 2.53 1.01 18.86
N SER A 217 1.55 1.46 18.08
CA SER A 217 0.70 2.62 18.40
C SER A 217 -0.77 2.21 18.55
N ALA A 218 -1.66 3.17 18.81
CA ALA A 218 -3.10 2.96 18.88
C ALA A 218 -3.67 2.53 17.51
N THR A 219 -3.51 1.26 17.14
CA THR A 219 -3.79 0.76 15.80
C THR A 219 -5.27 0.88 15.40
N TYR A 220 -6.18 0.84 16.37
CA TYR A 220 -7.59 1.12 16.11
C TYR A 220 -7.81 2.58 15.66
N ALA A 221 -7.13 3.53 16.30
CA ALA A 221 -7.17 4.93 15.86
C ALA A 221 -6.51 5.10 14.49
N VAL A 222 -5.35 4.45 14.24
CA VAL A 222 -4.68 4.49 12.92
C VAL A 222 -5.60 4.05 11.79
N SER A 223 -6.32 2.94 11.97
CA SER A 223 -7.28 2.44 10.96
C SER A 223 -8.41 3.43 10.71
N ASN A 224 -8.98 4.02 11.76
CA ASN A 224 -10.06 5.00 11.62
C ASN A 224 -9.58 6.32 11.01
N ILE A 225 -8.37 6.78 11.32
CA ILE A 225 -7.73 7.94 10.67
C ILE A 225 -7.58 7.68 9.16
N LYS A 226 -7.04 6.51 8.77
CA LYS A 226 -6.94 6.13 7.36
C LYS A 226 -8.31 6.18 6.67
N LEU A 227 -9.32 5.54 7.25
CA LEU A 227 -10.67 5.50 6.68
C LEU A 227 -11.31 6.89 6.59
N SER A 228 -11.09 7.74 7.60
CA SER A 228 -11.56 9.12 7.58
C SER A 228 -11.00 9.91 6.41
N ILE A 229 -9.67 9.87 6.24
CA ILE A 229 -8.98 10.60 5.17
C ILE A 229 -9.36 10.02 3.80
N MET A 230 -9.34 8.69 3.66
CA MET A 230 -9.59 8.01 2.38
C MET A 230 -11.02 8.25 1.87
N ASN A 231 -12.02 8.12 2.74
CA ASN A 231 -13.41 8.34 2.35
C ASN A 231 -13.74 9.84 2.24
N GLY A 232 -13.21 10.64 3.18
CA GLY A 232 -13.49 12.08 3.25
C GLY A 232 -13.05 12.85 2.00
N LYS A 233 -11.96 12.45 1.34
CA LYS A 233 -11.50 13.12 0.09
C LYS A 233 -12.49 12.99 -1.08
N GLU A 234 -13.40 12.04 -1.04
CA GLU A 234 -14.43 11.84 -2.09
C GLU A 234 -15.78 12.48 -1.69
N MET A 235 -15.85 13.15 -0.54
CA MET A 235 -17.07 13.76 -0.01
C MET A 235 -16.99 15.30 -0.05
N PRO A 236 -18.13 16.00 -0.13
CA PRO A 236 -18.18 17.44 0.22
C PRO A 236 -17.67 17.66 1.64
N LEU A 237 -16.89 18.74 1.88
CA LEU A 237 -16.20 18.98 3.15
C LEU A 237 -17.10 18.88 4.39
N ASN A 238 -18.30 19.45 4.32
CA ASN A 238 -19.25 19.42 5.43
C ASN A 238 -19.78 18.00 5.75
N VAL A 239 -19.82 17.11 4.77
CA VAL A 239 -20.18 15.69 4.96
C VAL A 239 -18.97 14.93 5.52
N ALA A 240 -17.76 15.18 4.99
CA ALA A 240 -16.52 14.58 5.47
C ALA A 240 -16.27 14.89 6.95
N ILE A 241 -16.46 16.15 7.40
CA ILE A 241 -16.32 16.54 8.81
C ILE A 241 -17.33 15.80 9.72
N ARG A 242 -18.55 15.57 9.26
CA ARG A 242 -19.53 14.80 10.03
C ARG A 242 -19.13 13.31 10.11
N TYR A 243 -18.65 12.74 9.00
CA TYR A 243 -18.13 11.37 8.98
C TYR A 243 -16.93 11.21 9.92
N GLU A 244 -15.98 12.17 9.92
CA GLU A 244 -14.88 12.23 10.89
C GLU A 244 -15.40 12.24 12.34
N GLY A 245 -16.43 13.04 12.64
CA GLY A 245 -17.05 13.09 13.96
C GLY A 245 -17.63 11.75 14.42
N GLU A 246 -18.25 10.97 13.51
CA GLU A 246 -18.75 9.64 13.85
C GLU A 246 -17.62 8.66 14.15
N LEU A 247 -16.54 8.69 13.37
CA LEU A 247 -15.36 7.87 13.65
C LEU A 247 -14.69 8.28 14.98
N GLN A 248 -14.62 9.58 15.28
CA GLN A 248 -14.12 10.08 16.57
C GLN A 248 -14.99 9.61 17.75
N ASN A 249 -16.31 9.60 17.59
CA ASN A 249 -17.22 9.07 18.59
C ASN A 249 -17.00 7.57 18.89
N LEU A 250 -16.66 6.77 17.87
CA LEU A 250 -16.26 5.37 18.07
C LEU A 250 -14.95 5.28 18.85
N LEU A 251 -13.96 6.09 18.50
CA LEU A 251 -12.65 6.08 19.16
C LEU A 251 -12.73 6.50 20.63
N PHE A 252 -13.54 7.49 20.99
CA PHE A 252 -13.73 7.89 22.40
C PHE A 252 -14.29 6.78 23.31
N ARG A 253 -14.94 5.78 22.72
CA ARG A 253 -15.45 4.61 23.45
C ARG A 253 -14.44 3.48 23.59
N SER A 254 -13.33 3.55 22.85
CA SER A 254 -12.30 2.51 22.81
C SER A 254 -11.52 2.42 24.14
N GLU A 255 -10.94 1.25 24.39
CA GLU A 255 -10.02 1.08 25.52
C GLU A 255 -8.72 1.85 25.30
N ASP A 256 -8.24 1.89 24.06
CA ASP A 256 -7.03 2.61 23.68
C ASP A 256 -7.16 4.13 23.92
N ALA A 257 -8.33 4.73 23.68
CA ALA A 257 -8.53 6.15 23.96
C ALA A 257 -8.45 6.45 25.48
N LYS A 258 -9.03 5.58 26.30
CA LYS A 258 -8.96 5.69 27.78
C LYS A 258 -7.52 5.54 28.27
N GLU A 259 -6.83 4.52 27.76
CA GLU A 259 -5.42 4.27 28.08
C GLU A 259 -4.53 5.44 27.66
N GLY A 260 -4.66 5.94 26.42
CA GLY A 260 -3.86 7.04 25.92
C GLY A 260 -4.02 8.32 26.75
N LEU A 261 -5.26 8.68 27.11
CA LEU A 261 -5.55 9.84 27.95
C LEU A 261 -4.96 9.67 29.36
N SER A 262 -5.10 8.48 29.97
CA SER A 262 -4.54 8.20 31.30
C SER A 262 -3.01 8.22 31.27
N ALA A 263 -2.39 7.54 30.30
CA ALA A 263 -0.94 7.48 30.16
C ALA A 263 -0.33 8.88 29.96
N PHE A 264 -0.99 9.74 29.17
CA PHE A 264 -0.57 11.13 28.97
C PHE A 264 -0.56 11.94 30.27
N LEU A 265 -1.66 11.86 31.05
CA LEU A 265 -1.78 12.57 32.35
C LEU A 265 -0.77 12.05 33.39
N GLU A 266 -0.53 10.75 33.39
CA GLU A 266 0.39 10.06 34.30
C GLU A 266 1.86 10.12 33.83
N LYS A 267 2.13 10.69 32.66
CA LYS A 267 3.47 10.79 32.04
C LYS A 267 4.18 9.42 31.89
N ARG A 268 3.43 8.38 31.55
CA ARG A 268 3.93 7.04 31.27
C ARG A 268 3.71 6.64 29.83
N GLN A 269 4.37 5.58 29.40
CA GLN A 269 4.09 4.97 28.11
C GLN A 269 2.72 4.27 28.13
N PRO A 270 1.90 4.42 27.08
CA PRO A 270 0.63 3.72 26.97
C PRO A 270 0.83 2.24 26.62
N ASN A 271 -0.12 1.41 27.03
CA ASN A 271 -0.18 -0.01 26.67
C ASN A 271 -1.38 -0.24 25.73
N TRP A 272 -1.13 -0.16 24.42
CA TRP A 272 -2.16 -0.26 23.42
C TRP A 272 -2.69 -1.68 23.25
N LYS A 273 -4.01 -1.83 23.11
CA LYS A 273 -4.69 -3.11 22.88
C LYS A 273 -5.24 -3.24 21.47
N GLY A 274 -5.36 -2.13 20.74
CA GLY A 274 -5.92 -2.08 19.40
C GLY A 274 -7.45 -2.24 19.33
N ILE A 275 -8.15 -1.90 20.39
CA ILE A 275 -9.61 -2.03 20.52
C ILE A 275 -10.24 -0.83 21.22
#